data_694cdbdccaa9683b507e5b8fbf15d718
#
_entry.id   694cdbdccaa9683b507e5b8fbf15d718
#
_cell.length_a   1.000
_cell.length_b   1.000
_cell.length_c   1.000
_cell.angle_alpha   90.00
_cell.angle_beta   90.00
_cell.angle_gamma   90.00
#
_symmetry.space_group_name_H-M   'P 1'
#
loop_
_entity.id
_entity.type
_entity.pdbx_description
1 polymer ?
#
loop_
_entity_poly.entity_id
_entity_poly.type
_entity_poly.pdbx_seq_one_letter_code
_entity_poly.pdbx_strand_id
1 'polypeptide(L)'
;MFLDIDGVLNSNFWCENNQREISNGILIDKDKVKLLSTLVKTTSAKIILHSGWRFWFDSNLKSLRIEAEKLVDIFQREGLSIDGVTPDLTTEEIRLTKKFSLVKADEILLWISEHKDVQNWIVIDDLDLHNSEIEQHQIKTDNTIGLTVEDLENAKKMLLRK
;
A
#
# COMPACT_ATOMS: atom_id res chain seq x y z
N MET A 1 -1.81 -4.11 8.03
CA MET A 1 -2.04 -2.89 7.23
C MET A 1 -1.88 -3.24 5.77
N PHE A 2 -2.91 -3.00 4.95
CA PHE A 2 -2.87 -3.15 3.50
C PHE A 2 -2.40 -1.84 2.89
N LEU A 3 -1.41 -1.90 2.02
CA LEU A 3 -0.73 -0.72 1.47
C LEU A 3 -0.79 -0.71 -0.05
N ASP A 4 -1.37 0.34 -0.62
CA ASP A 4 -1.13 0.70 -2.02
C ASP A 4 0.14 1.56 -2.14
N ILE A 5 0.69 1.64 -3.34
CA ILE A 5 1.91 2.41 -3.64
C ILE A 5 1.56 3.67 -4.43
N ASP A 6 0.86 3.51 -5.55
CA ASP A 6 0.51 4.60 -6.44
C ASP A 6 -0.59 5.48 -5.79
N GLY A 7 -0.39 6.79 -5.76
CA GLY A 7 -1.27 7.71 -5.04
C GLY A 7 -1.09 7.73 -3.51
N VAL A 8 -0.19 6.90 -2.95
CA VAL A 8 0.13 6.81 -1.51
C VAL A 8 1.58 7.19 -1.24
N LEU A 9 2.53 6.41 -1.73
CA LEU A 9 3.97 6.65 -1.58
C LEU A 9 4.58 7.41 -2.75
N ASN A 10 3.82 7.62 -3.81
CA ASN A 10 4.06 8.57 -4.88
C ASN A 10 2.78 9.37 -5.10
N SER A 11 2.86 10.51 -5.76
CA SER A 11 1.69 11.34 -6.06
C SER A 11 1.83 11.97 -7.44
N ASN A 12 0.70 12.37 -8.03
CA ASN A 12 0.71 13.05 -9.32
C ASN A 12 1.53 14.35 -9.27
N PHE A 13 1.33 15.15 -8.21
CA PHE A 13 2.08 16.39 -8.02
C PHE A 13 3.58 16.12 -7.88
N TRP A 14 3.95 15.11 -7.09
CA TRP A 14 5.35 14.75 -6.89
C TRP A 14 5.97 14.21 -8.18
N CYS A 15 5.26 13.38 -8.94
CA CYS A 15 5.70 12.89 -10.25
C CYS A 15 5.97 14.02 -11.24
N GLU A 16 5.10 15.04 -11.29
CA GLU A 16 5.26 16.17 -12.19
C GLU A 16 6.46 17.06 -11.85
N ASN A 17 6.73 17.28 -10.56
CA ASN A 17 7.73 18.22 -10.08
C ASN A 17 9.07 17.57 -9.72
N ASN A 18 9.06 16.35 -9.19
CA ASN A 18 10.22 15.69 -8.58
C ASN A 18 10.59 14.34 -9.24
N GLN A 19 9.89 13.96 -10.31
CA GLN A 19 10.04 12.68 -10.99
C GLN A 19 11.49 12.33 -11.36
N ARG A 20 12.30 13.35 -11.63
CA ARG A 20 13.70 13.20 -12.03
C ARG A 20 14.65 12.95 -10.86
N GLU A 21 14.24 13.24 -9.64
CA GLU A 21 15.10 13.10 -8.45
C GLU A 21 15.16 11.67 -7.95
N ILE A 22 14.14 10.85 -8.22
CA ILE A 22 14.22 9.42 -8.03
C ILE A 22 14.77 8.80 -9.30
N SER A 23 16.04 8.99 -9.51
CA SER A 23 16.77 8.32 -10.58
C SER A 23 16.51 6.82 -10.50
N ASN A 24 16.39 6.16 -11.62
CA ASN A 24 16.22 4.72 -11.76
C ASN A 24 14.79 4.22 -12.04
N GLY A 25 13.87 5.09 -12.45
CA GLY A 25 12.54 4.68 -12.94
C GLY A 25 11.54 4.27 -11.87
N ILE A 26 11.89 4.42 -10.57
CA ILE A 26 10.94 4.21 -9.48
C ILE A 26 10.60 5.55 -8.87
N LEU A 27 9.34 5.85 -8.97
CA LEU A 27 8.75 7.07 -8.43
C LEU A 27 8.25 6.78 -7.01
N ILE A 28 9.14 6.82 -6.02
CA ILE A 28 8.78 6.67 -4.61
C ILE A 28 9.29 7.89 -3.85
N ASP A 29 8.36 8.59 -3.22
CA ASP A 29 8.67 9.71 -2.35
C ASP A 29 9.21 9.20 -1.00
N LYS A 30 10.50 9.42 -0.77
CA LYS A 30 11.18 8.96 0.45
C LYS A 30 10.60 9.57 1.72
N ASP A 31 10.02 10.77 1.66
CA ASP A 31 9.42 11.39 2.84
C ASP A 31 8.10 10.70 3.20
N LYS A 32 7.34 10.21 2.20
CA LYS A 32 6.17 9.35 2.46
C LYS A 32 6.58 8.01 3.08
N VAL A 33 7.69 7.44 2.65
CA VAL A 33 8.23 6.20 3.25
C VAL A 33 8.66 6.42 4.70
N LYS A 34 9.24 7.57 5.05
CA LYS A 34 9.55 7.93 6.44
C LYS A 34 8.29 8.08 7.30
N LEU A 35 7.22 8.68 6.76
CA LEU A 35 5.93 8.72 7.44
C LEU A 35 5.39 7.32 7.70
N LEU A 36 5.41 6.45 6.70
CA LEU A 36 5.02 5.04 6.84
C LEU A 36 5.87 4.31 7.88
N SER A 37 7.19 4.54 7.88
CA SER A 37 8.11 3.98 8.89
C SER A 37 7.74 4.42 10.31
N THR A 38 7.35 5.68 10.48
CA THR A 38 6.89 6.19 11.78
C THR A 38 5.61 5.48 12.24
N LEU A 39 4.66 5.25 11.33
CA LEU A 39 3.44 4.49 11.64
C LEU A 39 3.76 3.06 12.06
N VAL A 40 4.56 2.35 11.28
CA VAL A 40 4.95 0.95 11.57
C VAL A 40 5.68 0.85 12.91
N LYS A 41 6.67 1.70 13.17
CA LYS A 41 7.41 1.72 14.45
C LYS A 41 6.52 1.98 15.66
N THR A 42 5.48 2.81 15.50
CA THR A 42 4.58 3.18 16.58
C THR A 42 3.51 2.11 16.85
N THR A 43 3.06 1.40 15.82
CA THR A 43 1.93 0.47 15.90
C THR A 43 2.33 -0.99 15.82
N SER A 44 3.56 -1.30 15.42
CA SER A 44 4.06 -2.63 15.08
C SER A 44 3.24 -3.30 13.96
N ALA A 45 2.58 -2.52 13.12
CA ALA A 45 1.76 -3.04 12.03
C ALA A 45 2.64 -3.70 10.96
N LYS A 46 2.19 -4.86 10.48
CA LYS A 46 2.78 -5.54 9.32
C LYS A 46 2.26 -4.94 8.02
N ILE A 47 3.09 -4.90 6.99
CA ILE A 47 2.75 -4.38 5.67
C ILE A 47 2.35 -5.53 4.75
N ILE A 48 1.09 -5.53 4.32
CA ILE A 48 0.57 -6.41 3.27
C ILE A 48 0.39 -5.55 2.02
N LEU A 49 1.20 -5.82 1.01
CA LEU A 49 1.15 -5.06 -0.24
C LEU A 49 -0.08 -5.46 -1.04
N HIS A 50 -0.91 -4.47 -1.36
CA HIS A 50 -2.13 -4.69 -2.14
C HIS A 50 -2.19 -3.84 -3.42
N SER A 51 -1.09 -3.20 -3.74
CA SER A 51 -0.83 -2.50 -4.98
C SER A 51 -0.65 -3.44 -6.17
N GLY A 52 -0.79 -2.91 -7.38
CA GLY A 52 -0.35 -3.60 -8.61
C GLY A 52 1.13 -3.99 -8.59
N TRP A 53 1.95 -3.34 -7.78
CA TRP A 53 3.36 -3.67 -7.58
C TRP A 53 3.57 -5.05 -6.95
N ARG A 54 2.55 -5.65 -6.28
CA ARG A 54 2.61 -7.01 -5.71
C ARG A 54 2.95 -8.07 -6.74
N PHE A 55 2.59 -7.87 -8.00
CA PHE A 55 2.90 -8.79 -9.11
C PHE A 55 4.39 -8.82 -9.49
N TRP A 56 5.21 -7.96 -8.90
CA TRP A 56 6.66 -7.95 -9.07
C TRP A 56 7.39 -8.81 -8.03
N PHE A 57 6.63 -9.56 -7.22
CA PHE A 57 7.15 -10.48 -6.22
C PHE A 57 6.65 -11.89 -6.48
N ASP A 58 7.45 -12.89 -6.16
CA ASP A 58 7.01 -14.29 -6.14
C ASP A 58 6.31 -14.64 -4.81
N SER A 59 5.86 -15.89 -4.68
CA SER A 59 5.18 -16.40 -3.49
C SER A 59 6.02 -16.37 -2.20
N ASN A 60 7.34 -16.22 -2.31
CA ASN A 60 8.27 -16.08 -1.19
C ASN A 60 8.69 -14.62 -0.97
N LEU A 61 7.99 -13.66 -1.57
CA LEU A 61 8.29 -12.22 -1.55
C LEU A 61 9.66 -11.86 -2.14
N LYS A 62 10.21 -12.73 -3.01
CA LYS A 62 11.42 -12.43 -3.76
C LYS A 62 11.08 -11.53 -4.94
N SER A 63 11.87 -10.50 -5.12
CA SER A 63 11.73 -9.56 -6.24
C SER A 63 11.97 -10.27 -7.58
N LEU A 64 11.02 -10.09 -8.50
CA LEU A 64 11.06 -10.60 -9.88
C LEU A 64 11.54 -9.54 -10.87
N ARG A 65 11.66 -8.29 -10.43
CA ARG A 65 12.02 -7.14 -11.25
C ARG A 65 12.90 -6.18 -10.47
N ILE A 66 13.70 -5.42 -11.19
CA ILE A 66 14.60 -4.42 -10.60
C ILE A 66 13.83 -3.32 -9.83
N GLU A 67 12.61 -3.01 -10.26
CA GLU A 67 11.75 -2.04 -9.57
C GLU A 67 11.35 -2.55 -8.19
N ALA A 68 11.03 -3.83 -8.06
CA ALA A 68 10.72 -4.45 -6.77
C ALA A 68 11.95 -4.48 -5.85
N GLU A 69 13.13 -4.79 -6.38
CA GLU A 69 14.38 -4.73 -5.61
C GLU A 69 14.62 -3.34 -5.03
N LYS A 70 14.42 -2.30 -5.84
CA LYS A 70 14.58 -0.92 -5.40
C LYS A 70 13.54 -0.49 -4.36
N LEU A 71 12.28 -0.94 -4.49
CA LEU A 71 11.26 -0.71 -3.47
C LEU A 71 11.69 -1.34 -2.14
N VAL A 72 12.15 -2.60 -2.18
CA VAL A 72 12.66 -3.29 -0.99
C VAL A 72 13.83 -2.55 -0.38
N ASP A 73 14.79 -2.11 -1.19
CA ASP A 73 15.94 -1.33 -0.72
C ASP A 73 15.52 -0.03 -0.02
N ILE A 74 14.56 0.71 -0.59
CA ILE A 74 14.05 1.94 0.00
C ILE A 74 13.36 1.64 1.34
N PHE A 75 12.55 0.58 1.40
CA PHE A 75 11.86 0.15 2.62
C PHE A 75 12.86 -0.25 3.70
N GLN A 76 13.83 -1.09 3.36
CA GLN A 76 14.85 -1.56 4.32
C GLN A 76 15.67 -0.44 4.94
N ARG A 77 16.00 0.61 4.17
CA ARG A 77 16.72 1.80 4.67
C ARG A 77 15.93 2.55 5.74
N GLU A 78 14.61 2.48 5.70
CA GLU A 78 13.71 3.08 6.69
C GLU A 78 13.23 2.08 7.76
N GLY A 79 13.77 0.85 7.75
CA GLY A 79 13.42 -0.20 8.70
C GLY A 79 12.04 -0.82 8.46
N LEU A 80 11.58 -0.81 7.20
CA LEU A 80 10.34 -1.44 6.77
C LEU A 80 10.60 -2.76 6.06
N SER A 81 9.62 -3.65 6.10
CA SER A 81 9.57 -4.88 5.30
C SER A 81 8.17 -5.07 4.71
N ILE A 82 8.10 -5.76 3.59
CA ILE A 82 6.85 -6.29 3.07
C ILE A 82 6.65 -7.67 3.71
N ASP A 83 5.57 -7.83 4.46
CA ASP A 83 5.29 -9.04 5.25
C ASP A 83 4.35 -10.00 4.49
N GLY A 84 3.75 -9.55 3.39
CA GLY A 84 2.87 -10.34 2.55
C GLY A 84 2.29 -9.53 1.41
N VAL A 85 1.49 -10.20 0.59
CA VAL A 85 0.73 -9.61 -0.52
C VAL A 85 -0.71 -10.11 -0.48
N THR A 86 -1.66 -9.35 -1.02
CA THR A 86 -3.02 -9.85 -1.22
C THR A 86 -3.08 -10.86 -2.37
N PRO A 87 -4.05 -11.80 -2.35
CA PRO A 87 -4.28 -12.70 -3.48
C PRO A 87 -4.67 -11.91 -4.74
N ASP A 88 -4.54 -12.53 -5.90
CA ASP A 88 -4.99 -11.98 -7.19
C ASP A 88 -6.34 -12.57 -7.57
N LEU A 89 -7.40 -11.81 -7.42
CA LEU A 89 -8.74 -12.15 -7.89
C LEU A 89 -9.10 -11.44 -9.20
N THR A 90 -8.12 -10.85 -9.88
CA THR A 90 -8.34 -10.06 -11.09
C THR A 90 -8.79 -10.94 -12.25
N THR A 91 -10.00 -10.69 -12.75
CA THR A 91 -10.54 -11.35 -13.95
C THR A 91 -9.93 -10.76 -15.23
N GLU A 92 -10.06 -11.47 -16.34
CA GLU A 92 -9.65 -10.96 -17.66
C GLU A 92 -10.40 -9.66 -18.02
N GLU A 93 -11.69 -9.57 -17.70
CA GLU A 93 -12.48 -8.35 -17.90
C GLU A 93 -11.92 -7.16 -17.13
N ILE A 94 -11.55 -7.36 -15.85
CA ILE A 94 -10.93 -6.30 -15.03
C ILE A 94 -9.59 -5.89 -15.60
N ARG A 95 -8.78 -6.83 -16.09
CA ARG A 95 -7.50 -6.53 -16.75
C ARG A 95 -7.67 -5.69 -18.02
N LEU A 96 -8.67 -6.02 -18.83
CA LEU A 96 -8.98 -5.28 -20.06
C LEU A 96 -9.54 -3.89 -19.78
N THR A 97 -10.44 -3.76 -18.80
CA THR A 97 -11.10 -2.49 -18.45
C THR A 97 -10.29 -1.63 -17.48
N LYS A 98 -9.21 -2.17 -16.89
CA LYS A 98 -8.37 -1.54 -15.87
C LYS A 98 -9.13 -1.07 -14.61
N LYS A 99 -10.28 -1.67 -14.33
CA LYS A 99 -11.12 -1.35 -13.17
C LYS A 99 -10.68 -2.12 -11.91
N PHE A 100 -9.42 -2.02 -11.56
CA PHE A 100 -8.83 -2.78 -10.44
C PHE A 100 -9.46 -2.47 -9.07
N SER A 101 -10.02 -1.28 -8.88
CA SER A 101 -10.74 -0.93 -7.63
C SER A 101 -11.91 -1.86 -7.31
N LEU A 102 -12.53 -2.47 -8.33
CA LEU A 102 -13.67 -3.37 -8.15
C LEU A 102 -13.32 -4.70 -7.49
N VAL A 103 -12.07 -5.12 -7.53
CA VAL A 103 -11.63 -6.41 -6.99
C VAL A 103 -10.77 -6.27 -5.73
N LYS A 104 -10.16 -5.11 -5.51
CA LYS A 104 -9.28 -4.85 -4.38
C LYS A 104 -9.93 -5.13 -3.02
N ALA A 105 -11.21 -4.77 -2.84
CA ALA A 105 -11.93 -5.04 -1.61
C ALA A 105 -12.05 -6.54 -1.33
N ASP A 106 -12.45 -7.32 -2.34
CA ASP A 106 -12.59 -8.78 -2.21
C ASP A 106 -11.25 -9.46 -1.92
N GLU A 107 -10.16 -9.00 -2.52
CA GLU A 107 -8.79 -9.48 -2.26
C GLU A 107 -8.38 -9.25 -0.80
N ILE A 108 -8.68 -8.06 -0.24
CA ILE A 108 -8.41 -7.74 1.16
C ILE A 108 -9.27 -8.61 2.09
N LEU A 109 -10.56 -8.70 1.85
CA LEU A 109 -11.49 -9.47 2.67
C LEU A 109 -11.17 -10.97 2.64
N LEU A 110 -10.78 -11.50 1.48
CA LEU A 110 -10.30 -12.88 1.37
C LEU A 110 -9.05 -13.07 2.24
N TRP A 111 -8.06 -12.17 2.12
CA TRP A 111 -6.85 -12.25 2.94
C TRP A 111 -7.16 -12.23 4.44
N ILE A 112 -8.03 -11.32 4.90
CA ILE A 112 -8.48 -11.25 6.31
C ILE A 112 -9.19 -12.54 6.73
N SER A 113 -10.00 -13.12 5.85
CA SER A 113 -10.71 -14.36 6.13
C SER A 113 -9.78 -15.53 6.41
N GLU A 114 -8.59 -15.53 5.84
CA GLU A 114 -7.56 -16.55 6.01
C GLU A 114 -6.61 -16.26 7.19
N HIS A 115 -6.63 -15.04 7.75
CA HIS A 115 -5.73 -14.59 8.83
C HIS A 115 -6.53 -14.18 10.07
N LYS A 116 -7.18 -15.16 10.71
CA LYS A 116 -8.10 -14.94 11.85
C LYS A 116 -7.45 -14.40 13.13
N ASP A 117 -6.14 -14.41 13.21
CA ASP A 117 -5.35 -13.80 14.29
C ASP A 117 -5.20 -12.29 14.16
N VAL A 118 -5.53 -11.73 13.01
CA VAL A 118 -5.49 -10.28 12.77
C VAL A 118 -6.73 -9.62 13.39
N GLN A 119 -6.51 -8.82 14.44
CA GLN A 119 -7.60 -8.14 15.16
C GLN A 119 -7.84 -6.72 14.63
N ASN A 120 -6.76 -5.97 14.39
CA ASN A 120 -6.84 -4.60 13.92
C ASN A 120 -6.15 -4.49 12.55
N TRP A 121 -6.83 -3.89 11.61
CA TRP A 121 -6.29 -3.69 10.27
C TRP A 121 -6.81 -2.39 9.66
N ILE A 122 -6.05 -1.84 8.75
CA ILE A 122 -6.42 -0.68 7.93
C ILE A 122 -5.98 -0.90 6.48
N VAL A 123 -6.58 -0.12 5.60
CA VAL A 123 -6.21 0.01 4.19
C VAL A 123 -5.72 1.43 3.96
N ILE A 124 -4.59 1.60 3.30
CA ILE A 124 -4.10 2.90 2.82
C ILE A 124 -4.09 2.84 1.30
N ASP A 125 -4.99 3.57 0.66
CA ASP A 125 -5.22 3.57 -0.79
C ASP A 125 -5.87 4.88 -1.22
N ASP A 126 -5.59 5.39 -2.41
CA ASP A 126 -6.21 6.60 -2.96
C ASP A 126 -7.56 6.32 -3.64
N LEU A 127 -7.82 5.07 -4.00
CA LEU A 127 -9.05 4.68 -4.70
C LEU A 127 -10.23 4.48 -3.75
N ASP A 128 -11.44 4.69 -4.27
CA ASP A 128 -12.65 4.18 -3.66
C ASP A 128 -12.76 2.67 -3.97
N LEU A 129 -12.80 1.85 -2.93
CA LEU A 129 -12.89 0.40 -3.08
C LEU A 129 -14.34 -0.11 -3.09
N HIS A 130 -15.31 0.78 -3.08
CA HIS A 130 -16.74 0.50 -3.23
C HIS A 130 -17.29 -0.59 -2.27
N ASN A 131 -16.75 -0.66 -1.06
CA ASN A 131 -17.14 -1.64 -0.06
C ASN A 131 -17.22 -0.98 1.32
N SER A 132 -18.41 -1.06 1.95
CA SER A 132 -18.69 -0.38 3.22
C SER A 132 -17.88 -0.92 4.41
N GLU A 133 -17.46 -2.18 4.39
CA GLU A 133 -16.60 -2.75 5.42
C GLU A 133 -15.18 -2.18 5.28
N ILE A 134 -14.64 -2.15 4.06
CA ILE A 134 -13.34 -1.55 3.77
C ILE A 134 -13.33 -0.06 4.12
N GLU A 135 -14.38 0.68 3.78
CA GLU A 135 -14.49 2.12 4.01
C GLU A 135 -14.29 2.49 5.48
N GLN A 136 -14.77 1.65 6.41
CA GLN A 136 -14.59 1.86 7.86
C GLN A 136 -13.13 1.65 8.33
N HIS A 137 -12.32 0.99 7.53
CA HIS A 137 -10.92 0.68 7.78
C HIS A 137 -9.96 1.43 6.85
N GLN A 138 -10.48 2.27 5.96
CA GLN A 138 -9.67 2.92 4.94
C GLN A 138 -9.18 4.29 5.38
N ILE A 139 -7.90 4.52 5.17
CA ILE A 139 -7.28 5.85 5.06
C ILE A 139 -7.18 6.12 3.56
N LYS A 140 -8.11 6.93 3.06
CA LYS A 140 -8.14 7.31 1.64
C LYS A 140 -7.25 8.52 1.43
N THR A 141 -6.13 8.32 0.74
CA THR A 141 -5.20 9.40 0.41
C THR A 141 -5.70 10.22 -0.78
N ASP A 142 -5.21 11.45 -0.89
CA ASP A 142 -5.34 12.26 -2.10
C ASP A 142 -4.19 11.89 -3.06
N ASN A 143 -4.51 11.37 -4.24
CA ASN A 143 -3.52 10.94 -5.24
C ASN A 143 -2.64 12.07 -5.77
N THR A 144 -3.02 13.32 -5.57
CA THR A 144 -2.20 14.48 -5.93
C THR A 144 -1.12 14.79 -4.91
N ILE A 145 -1.32 14.37 -3.65
CA ILE A 145 -0.46 14.67 -2.50
C ILE A 145 0.23 13.41 -1.98
N GLY A 146 -0.47 12.26 -1.98
CA GLY A 146 -0.06 11.02 -1.33
C GLY A 146 -0.21 11.08 0.19
N LEU A 147 0.41 10.14 0.91
CA LEU A 147 0.31 10.00 2.36
C LEU A 147 0.75 11.27 3.10
N THR A 148 -0.07 11.72 4.04
CA THR A 148 0.16 12.93 4.86
C THR A 148 0.37 12.60 6.34
N VAL A 149 0.79 13.60 7.11
CA VAL A 149 0.88 13.47 8.58
C VAL A 149 -0.51 13.26 9.20
N GLU A 150 -1.55 13.87 8.65
CA GLU A 150 -2.92 13.70 9.13
C GLU A 150 -3.41 12.26 8.89
N ASP A 151 -3.14 11.70 7.71
CA ASP A 151 -3.43 10.29 7.39
C ASP A 151 -2.74 9.34 8.36
N LEU A 152 -1.47 9.62 8.67
CA LEU A 152 -0.69 8.84 9.63
C LEU A 152 -1.32 8.87 11.03
N GLU A 153 -1.75 10.02 11.53
CA GLU A 153 -2.39 10.13 12.85
C GLU A 153 -3.74 9.42 12.88
N ASN A 154 -4.51 9.47 11.81
CA ASN A 154 -5.76 8.74 11.68
C ASN A 154 -5.52 7.22 11.61
N ALA A 155 -4.57 6.77 10.81
CA ALA A 155 -4.16 5.37 10.71
C ALA A 155 -3.72 4.82 12.08
N LYS A 156 -2.91 5.58 12.81
CA LYS A 156 -2.46 5.22 14.17
C LYS A 156 -3.64 5.06 15.15
N LYS A 157 -4.59 5.99 15.14
CA LYS A 157 -5.80 5.89 15.97
C LYS A 157 -6.59 4.62 15.66
N MET A 158 -6.72 4.25 14.39
CA MET A 158 -7.46 3.06 13.96
C MET A 158 -6.75 1.77 14.37
N LEU A 159 -5.43 1.68 14.17
CA LEU A 159 -4.63 0.51 14.53
C LEU A 159 -4.49 0.27 16.04
N LEU A 160 -4.52 1.33 16.86
CA LEU A 160 -4.36 1.27 18.32
C LEU A 160 -5.70 1.24 19.08
N ARG A 161 -6.84 1.18 18.39
CA ARG A 161 -8.15 0.98 19.05
C ARG A 161 -8.15 -0.37 19.77
N LYS A 162 -8.48 -0.30 21.06
CA LYS A 162 -8.71 -1.49 21.90
C LYS A 162 -10.15 -1.93 21.79
#